data_7681e7c3bfceaf12e1f28145d438dccd
#
_entry.id   7681e7c3bfceaf12e1f28145d438dccd
#
_cell.length_a   1.000
_cell.length_b   1.000
_cell.length_c   1.000
_cell.angle_alpha   90.00
_cell.angle_beta   90.00
_cell.angle_gamma   90.00
#
_symmetry.space_group_name_H-M   'P 1'
#
loop_
_entity.id
_entity.type
_entity.pdbx_description
1 polymer ?
#
loop_
_entity_poly.entity_id
_entity_poly.type
_entity_poly.pdbx_seq_one_letter_code
_entity_poly.pdbx_strand_id
1 'polypeptide(L)'
;AEEKERRRDSLAEKLKIWRQEKEHEKMWTEKEKEYRKRAITSLVRLNGLSEFMEQIDAKSIPKVAVTNAPRENAEMMLKALELDIWFKDLVVLGGECEHAKPHPQPYIDGMRLLGLDPIEDAKDCIVFEDSPSGATAAVAAGCYVCGVLTSQKAEHLEEVGVHMIVKDFQEFSGRFYSC
;
A
#
# COMPACT_ATOMS: atom_id res chain seq x y z
N ALA A 1 -29.43 43.12 16.57
CA ALA A 1 -27.96 43.35 16.64
C ALA A 1 -27.25 42.05 16.95
N GLU A 2 -27.61 41.35 18.00
CA GLU A 2 -26.97 40.09 18.47
C GLU A 2 -27.00 38.93 17.48
N GLU A 3 -28.07 38.79 16.67
CA GLU A 3 -28.15 37.71 15.67
C GLU A 3 -27.23 37.96 14.48
N LYS A 4 -27.04 39.22 14.06
CA LYS A 4 -26.05 39.59 13.05
C LYS A 4 -24.62 39.35 13.54
N GLU A 5 -24.35 39.60 14.79
CA GLU A 5 -23.04 39.43 15.42
C GLU A 5 -22.71 37.93 15.52
N ARG A 6 -23.61 37.11 16.01
CA ARG A 6 -23.46 35.62 16.03
C ARG A 6 -23.20 35.02 14.65
N ARG A 7 -23.88 35.53 13.61
CA ARG A 7 -23.65 35.08 12.22
C ARG A 7 -22.27 35.50 11.69
N ARG A 8 -21.77 36.68 12.06
CA ARG A 8 -20.42 37.13 11.70
C ARG A 8 -19.35 36.29 12.37
N ASP A 9 -19.48 35.97 13.66
CA ASP A 9 -18.56 35.17 14.44
C ASP A 9 -18.53 33.71 13.91
N SER A 10 -19.69 33.15 13.59
CA SER A 10 -19.78 31.82 12.94
C SER A 10 -19.12 31.79 11.58
N LEU A 11 -19.23 32.86 10.77
CA LEU A 11 -18.57 32.95 9.48
C LEU A 11 -17.05 33.13 9.60
N ALA A 12 -16.60 33.92 10.56
CA ALA A 12 -15.18 34.15 10.82
C ALA A 12 -14.50 32.83 11.29
N GLU A 13 -15.18 32.04 12.13
CA GLU A 13 -14.68 30.75 12.56
C GLU A 13 -14.61 29.73 11.39
N LYS A 14 -15.63 29.66 10.57
CA LYS A 14 -15.63 28.81 9.36
C LYS A 14 -14.52 29.19 8.38
N LEU A 15 -14.26 30.51 8.21
CA LEU A 15 -13.18 31.01 7.36
C LEU A 15 -11.79 30.66 7.94
N LYS A 16 -11.66 30.67 9.26
CA LYS A 16 -10.43 30.29 9.95
C LYS A 16 -10.13 28.79 9.75
N ILE A 17 -11.13 27.94 9.96
CA ILE A 17 -11.02 26.50 9.72
C ILE A 17 -10.67 26.23 8.26
N TRP A 18 -11.38 26.83 7.30
CA TRP A 18 -11.10 26.68 5.88
C TRP A 18 -9.69 27.11 5.47
N ARG A 19 -9.15 28.20 6.06
CA ARG A 19 -7.76 28.63 5.83
C ARG A 19 -6.76 27.62 6.36
N GLN A 20 -6.98 27.08 7.56
CA GLN A 20 -6.13 26.06 8.17
C GLN A 20 -6.12 24.78 7.33
N GLU A 21 -7.28 24.33 6.84
CA GLU A 21 -7.40 23.20 5.93
C GLU A 21 -6.63 23.43 4.63
N LYS A 22 -6.73 24.62 4.03
CA LYS A 22 -6.00 24.98 2.80
C LYS A 22 -4.49 25.08 2.99
N GLU A 23 -4.04 25.58 4.11
CA GLU A 23 -2.60 25.58 4.47
C GLU A 23 -2.08 24.16 4.68
N HIS A 24 -2.87 23.30 5.32
CA HIS A 24 -2.53 21.90 5.54
C HIS A 24 -2.48 21.11 4.22
N GLU A 25 -3.45 21.33 3.34
CA GLU A 25 -3.48 20.73 1.99
C GLU A 25 -2.25 21.16 1.15
N LYS A 26 -1.91 22.44 1.19
CA LYS A 26 -0.73 22.97 0.49
C LYS A 26 0.56 22.35 1.03
N MET A 27 0.72 22.30 2.35
CA MET A 27 1.89 21.71 3.00
C MET A 27 2.01 20.21 2.69
N TRP A 28 0.89 19.49 2.67
CA TRP A 28 0.83 18.09 2.27
C TRP A 28 1.29 17.90 0.82
N THR A 29 0.75 18.69 -0.11
CA THR A 29 1.11 18.64 -1.53
C THR A 29 2.59 18.90 -1.79
N GLU A 30 3.19 19.88 -1.11
CA GLU A 30 4.63 20.17 -1.21
C GLU A 30 5.48 19.03 -0.64
N LYS A 31 5.05 18.41 0.46
CA LYS A 31 5.69 17.25 1.08
C LYS A 31 5.70 16.06 0.13
N GLU A 32 4.57 15.76 -0.51
CA GLU A 32 4.43 14.68 -1.48
C GLU A 32 5.29 14.92 -2.73
N LYS A 33 5.36 16.16 -3.19
CA LYS A 33 6.21 16.55 -4.32
C LYS A 33 7.71 16.38 -4.00
N GLU A 34 8.12 16.76 -2.81
CA GLU A 34 9.52 16.57 -2.37
C GLU A 34 9.84 15.09 -2.17
N TYR A 35 8.90 14.30 -1.60
CA TYR A 35 9.03 12.86 -1.51
C TYR A 35 9.26 12.23 -2.89
N ARG A 36 8.43 12.57 -3.88
CA ARG A 36 8.58 12.05 -5.25
C ARG A 36 9.94 12.34 -5.87
N LYS A 37 10.45 13.56 -5.69
CA LYS A 37 11.78 13.93 -6.20
C LYS A 37 12.90 13.09 -5.61
N ARG A 38 12.84 12.81 -4.30
CA ARG A 38 13.84 11.99 -3.61
C ARG A 38 13.69 10.51 -3.96
N ALA A 39 12.47 10.02 -3.98
CA ALA A 39 12.16 8.62 -4.26
C ALA A 39 12.68 8.18 -5.65
N ILE A 40 12.44 8.97 -6.70
CA ILE A 40 12.88 8.63 -8.07
C ILE A 40 14.37 8.30 -8.16
N THR A 41 15.22 8.95 -7.35
CA THR A 41 16.68 8.76 -7.39
C THR A 41 17.19 7.67 -6.45
N SER A 42 16.37 7.19 -5.53
CA SER A 42 16.78 6.25 -4.48
C SER A 42 16.04 4.91 -4.51
N LEU A 43 14.92 4.81 -5.24
CA LEU A 43 14.18 3.57 -5.36
C LEU A 43 14.97 2.54 -6.17
N VAL A 44 15.15 1.37 -5.57
CA VAL A 44 15.74 0.19 -6.22
C VAL A 44 14.88 -1.02 -5.92
N ARG A 45 14.84 -1.97 -6.85
CA ARG A 45 14.18 -3.26 -6.62
C ARG A 45 14.86 -3.99 -5.47
N LEU A 46 14.07 -4.64 -4.63
CA LEU A 46 14.61 -5.53 -3.61
C LEU A 46 15.35 -6.71 -4.27
N ASN A 47 16.37 -7.17 -3.57
CA ASN A 47 17.17 -8.30 -4.03
C ASN A 47 16.29 -9.54 -4.29
N GLY A 48 16.49 -10.20 -5.44
CA GLY A 48 15.71 -11.37 -5.87
C GLY A 48 14.32 -11.05 -6.46
N LEU A 49 13.89 -9.76 -6.52
CA LEU A 49 12.57 -9.42 -7.05
C LEU A 49 12.45 -9.72 -8.55
N SER A 50 13.48 -9.45 -9.33
CA SER A 50 13.44 -9.68 -10.78
C SER A 50 13.29 -11.17 -11.12
N GLU A 51 14.06 -12.01 -10.47
CA GLU A 51 14.00 -13.47 -10.61
C GLU A 51 12.64 -14.02 -10.12
N PHE A 52 12.12 -13.46 -9.04
CA PHE A 52 10.78 -13.80 -8.56
C PHE A 52 9.69 -13.42 -9.56
N MET A 53 9.76 -12.24 -10.18
CA MET A 53 8.84 -11.83 -11.23
C MET A 53 8.84 -12.78 -12.42
N GLU A 54 10.01 -13.22 -12.88
CA GLU A 54 10.16 -14.20 -13.95
C GLU A 54 9.47 -15.52 -13.61
N GLN A 55 9.58 -15.98 -12.37
CA GLN A 55 8.95 -17.22 -11.91
C GLN A 55 7.42 -17.09 -11.85
N ILE A 56 6.89 -15.95 -11.39
CA ILE A 56 5.47 -15.65 -11.36
C ILE A 56 4.90 -15.63 -12.80
N ASP A 57 5.60 -14.99 -13.72
CA ASP A 57 5.17 -14.91 -15.12
C ASP A 57 5.24 -16.26 -15.83
N ALA A 58 6.31 -17.03 -15.62
CA ALA A 58 6.47 -18.39 -16.19
C ALA A 58 5.34 -19.34 -15.74
N LYS A 59 4.80 -19.15 -14.54
CA LYS A 59 3.69 -19.95 -13.99
C LYS A 59 2.32 -19.30 -14.23
N SER A 60 2.27 -18.15 -14.89
CA SER A 60 1.03 -17.38 -15.11
C SER A 60 0.24 -17.09 -13.81
N ILE A 61 0.94 -16.85 -12.69
CA ILE A 61 0.30 -16.57 -11.40
C ILE A 61 -0.31 -15.17 -11.45
N PRO A 62 -1.60 -15.02 -11.14
CA PRO A 62 -2.26 -13.72 -11.06
C PRO A 62 -1.60 -12.84 -9.99
N LYS A 63 -1.52 -11.54 -10.25
CA LYS A 63 -0.85 -10.60 -9.36
C LYS A 63 -1.52 -9.24 -9.37
N VAL A 64 -1.51 -8.55 -8.24
CA VAL A 64 -2.07 -7.20 -8.07
C VAL A 64 -1.21 -6.42 -7.09
N ALA A 65 -1.00 -5.14 -7.36
CA ALA A 65 -0.38 -4.22 -6.41
C ALA A 65 -1.45 -3.58 -5.53
N VAL A 66 -1.24 -3.55 -4.21
CA VAL A 66 -2.17 -2.93 -3.26
C VAL A 66 -1.40 -1.94 -2.38
N THR A 67 -1.73 -0.65 -2.44
CA THR A 67 -0.99 0.39 -1.73
C THR A 67 -1.92 1.46 -1.15
N ASN A 68 -1.52 2.06 0.01
CA ASN A 68 -2.15 3.27 0.54
C ASN A 68 -1.51 4.56 0.01
N ALA A 69 -0.49 4.46 -0.82
CA ALA A 69 0.12 5.65 -1.42
C ALA A 69 -0.90 6.40 -2.28
N PRO A 70 -0.86 7.74 -2.31
CA PRO A 70 -1.62 8.52 -3.27
C PRO A 70 -1.32 8.08 -4.71
N ARG A 71 -2.31 8.20 -5.60
CA ARG A 71 -2.21 7.73 -7.00
C ARG A 71 -0.92 8.16 -7.69
N GLU A 72 -0.59 9.44 -7.65
CA GLU A 72 0.62 9.98 -8.28
C GLU A 72 1.92 9.36 -7.73
N ASN A 73 1.95 9.03 -6.44
CA ASN A 73 3.09 8.38 -5.82
C ASN A 73 3.19 6.92 -6.24
N ALA A 74 2.07 6.20 -6.22
CA ALA A 74 2.01 4.79 -6.65
C ALA A 74 2.47 4.65 -8.12
N GLU A 75 1.93 5.46 -9.02
CA GLU A 75 2.30 5.46 -10.45
C GLU A 75 3.80 5.78 -10.64
N MET A 76 4.31 6.80 -9.94
CA MET A 76 5.72 7.16 -9.98
C MET A 76 6.62 6.02 -9.50
N MET A 77 6.28 5.39 -8.36
CA MET A 77 7.06 4.29 -7.78
C MET A 77 7.04 3.06 -8.69
N LEU A 78 5.87 2.66 -9.19
CA LEU A 78 5.75 1.54 -10.11
C LEU A 78 6.59 1.76 -11.37
N LYS A 79 6.53 2.97 -11.95
CA LYS A 79 7.31 3.33 -13.13
C LYS A 79 8.81 3.38 -12.85
N ALA A 80 9.23 3.97 -11.72
CA ALA A 80 10.65 4.05 -11.33
C ALA A 80 11.26 2.66 -11.12
N LEU A 81 10.47 1.68 -10.69
CA LEU A 81 10.87 0.30 -10.49
C LEU A 81 10.60 -0.60 -11.71
N GLU A 82 10.06 -0.04 -12.82
CA GLU A 82 9.62 -0.77 -14.02
C GLU A 82 8.61 -1.89 -13.71
N LEU A 83 7.73 -1.61 -12.75
CA LEU A 83 6.65 -2.52 -12.33
C LEU A 83 5.30 -2.14 -12.93
N ASP A 84 5.17 -0.96 -13.52
CA ASP A 84 3.96 -0.46 -14.19
C ASP A 84 3.53 -1.38 -15.34
N ILE A 85 4.48 -1.87 -16.13
CA ILE A 85 4.20 -2.84 -17.22
C ILE A 85 3.82 -4.20 -16.64
N TRP A 86 4.40 -4.59 -15.51
CA TRP A 86 4.18 -5.90 -14.89
C TRP A 86 2.81 -6.02 -14.23
N PHE A 87 2.37 -4.98 -13.53
CA PHE A 87 1.04 -4.93 -12.91
C PHE A 87 -0.04 -4.41 -13.86
N LYS A 88 0.30 -3.56 -14.84
CA LYS A 88 -0.66 -2.89 -15.74
C LYS A 88 -1.74 -2.16 -14.95
N ASP A 89 -3.02 -2.45 -15.22
CA ASP A 89 -4.18 -1.87 -14.55
C ASP A 89 -4.55 -2.62 -13.25
N LEU A 90 -3.77 -3.65 -12.86
CA LEU A 90 -4.00 -4.45 -11.65
C LEU A 90 -3.36 -3.77 -10.43
N VAL A 91 -3.90 -2.61 -10.07
CA VAL A 91 -3.44 -1.79 -8.93
C VAL A 91 -4.65 -1.33 -8.12
N VAL A 92 -4.62 -1.61 -6.83
CA VAL A 92 -5.62 -1.13 -5.85
C VAL A 92 -4.99 -0.02 -5.02
N LEU A 93 -5.63 1.15 -5.02
CA LEU A 93 -5.24 2.31 -4.23
C LEU A 93 -6.14 2.40 -2.99
N GLY A 94 -5.58 2.20 -1.81
CA GLY A 94 -6.34 2.17 -0.56
C GLY A 94 -7.11 3.47 -0.29
N GLY A 95 -6.61 4.61 -0.75
CA GLY A 95 -7.32 5.89 -0.65
C GLY A 95 -8.55 6.02 -1.55
N GLU A 96 -8.75 5.09 -2.49
CA GLU A 96 -9.90 5.02 -3.38
C GLU A 96 -10.89 3.90 -2.98
N CYS A 97 -10.52 3.07 -1.98
CA CYS A 97 -11.40 2.11 -1.36
C CYS A 97 -12.30 2.80 -0.33
N GLU A 98 -13.42 2.17 0.04
CA GLU A 98 -14.28 2.65 1.13
C GLU A 98 -13.50 2.76 2.45
N HIS A 99 -12.60 1.79 2.68
CA HIS A 99 -11.71 1.77 3.84
C HIS A 99 -10.29 1.42 3.40
N ALA A 100 -9.32 2.27 3.76
CA ALA A 100 -7.90 2.03 3.53
C ALA A 100 -7.31 1.05 4.55
N LYS A 101 -6.08 0.52 4.30
CA LYS A 101 -5.33 -0.25 5.30
C LYS A 101 -5.20 0.56 6.60
N PRO A 102 -5.40 -0.02 7.78
CA PRO A 102 -5.36 -1.45 8.12
C PRO A 102 -6.67 -2.24 7.92
N HIS A 103 -7.71 -1.65 7.35
CA HIS A 103 -8.93 -2.39 7.00
C HIS A 103 -8.62 -3.40 5.89
N PRO A 104 -9.23 -4.62 5.86
CA PRO A 104 -8.95 -5.64 4.85
C PRO A 104 -9.47 -5.29 3.45
N GLN A 105 -10.33 -4.29 3.31
CA GLN A 105 -10.98 -3.93 2.05
C GLN A 105 -10.03 -3.84 0.84
N PRO A 106 -8.86 -3.20 0.90
CA PRO A 106 -7.98 -3.11 -0.28
C PRO A 106 -7.49 -4.47 -0.79
N TYR A 107 -7.27 -5.45 0.09
CA TYR A 107 -6.90 -6.81 -0.33
C TYR A 107 -8.09 -7.60 -0.85
N ILE A 108 -9.27 -7.43 -0.26
CA ILE A 108 -10.52 -7.99 -0.75
C ILE A 108 -10.79 -7.48 -2.18
N ASP A 109 -10.63 -6.20 -2.41
CA ASP A 109 -10.81 -5.60 -3.74
C ASP A 109 -9.71 -6.06 -4.72
N GLY A 110 -8.47 -6.26 -4.26
CA GLY A 110 -7.41 -6.86 -5.04
C GLY A 110 -7.73 -8.29 -5.50
N MET A 111 -8.26 -9.15 -4.62
CA MET A 111 -8.69 -10.49 -4.97
C MET A 111 -9.83 -10.47 -6.00
N ARG A 112 -10.82 -9.60 -5.80
CA ARG A 112 -11.92 -9.41 -6.77
C ARG A 112 -11.43 -8.94 -8.13
N LEU A 113 -10.45 -8.02 -8.16
CA LEU A 113 -9.85 -7.53 -9.41
C LEU A 113 -9.14 -8.66 -10.18
N LEU A 114 -8.62 -9.66 -9.48
CA LEU A 114 -8.05 -10.88 -10.06
C LEU A 114 -9.09 -11.94 -10.42
N GLY A 115 -10.38 -11.71 -10.15
CA GLY A 115 -11.46 -12.66 -10.39
C GLY A 115 -11.54 -13.77 -9.33
N LEU A 116 -10.94 -13.56 -8.15
CA LEU A 116 -10.93 -14.52 -7.03
C LEU A 116 -12.09 -14.23 -6.07
N ASP A 117 -12.56 -15.27 -5.39
CA ASP A 117 -13.49 -15.15 -4.27
C ASP A 117 -12.74 -14.85 -2.97
N PRO A 118 -12.99 -13.68 -2.32
CA PRO A 118 -12.24 -13.30 -1.14
C PRO A 118 -12.45 -14.20 0.10
N ILE A 119 -13.47 -15.04 0.11
CA ILE A 119 -13.76 -15.96 1.22
C ILE A 119 -13.07 -17.30 0.97
N GLU A 120 -13.22 -17.83 -0.24
CA GLU A 120 -12.74 -19.17 -0.57
C GLU A 120 -11.25 -19.21 -0.94
N ASP A 121 -10.79 -18.17 -1.68
CA ASP A 121 -9.44 -18.16 -2.28
C ASP A 121 -8.40 -17.40 -1.44
N ALA A 122 -8.80 -16.63 -0.41
CA ALA A 122 -7.89 -15.81 0.38
C ALA A 122 -6.70 -16.60 0.95
N LYS A 123 -6.93 -17.80 1.44
CA LYS A 123 -5.90 -18.69 2.00
C LYS A 123 -4.83 -19.12 0.99
N ASP A 124 -5.16 -19.09 -0.29
CA ASP A 124 -4.27 -19.45 -1.40
C ASP A 124 -3.55 -18.22 -1.99
N CYS A 125 -3.83 -17.02 -1.45
CA CYS A 125 -3.17 -15.77 -1.81
C CYS A 125 -1.99 -15.48 -0.90
N ILE A 126 -0.83 -15.15 -1.48
CA ILE A 126 0.33 -14.66 -0.75
C ILE A 126 0.42 -13.15 -0.88
N VAL A 127 0.52 -12.46 0.25
CA VAL A 127 0.74 -11.02 0.32
C VAL A 127 2.13 -10.74 0.84
N PHE A 128 2.88 -9.89 0.14
CA PHE A 128 4.16 -9.35 0.60
C PHE A 128 3.93 -7.94 1.14
N GLU A 129 4.28 -7.72 2.40
CA GLU A 129 4.07 -6.45 3.10
C GLU A 129 5.25 -6.09 3.97
N ASP A 130 5.54 -4.79 4.05
CA ASP A 130 6.62 -4.24 4.85
C ASP A 130 6.12 -3.35 6.00
N SER A 131 4.82 -3.08 6.05
CA SER A 131 4.20 -2.20 7.05
C SER A 131 3.25 -2.97 7.98
N PRO A 132 3.21 -2.65 9.28
CA PRO A 132 2.23 -3.24 10.20
C PRO A 132 0.78 -3.00 9.76
N SER A 133 0.48 -1.81 9.23
CA SER A 133 -0.86 -1.48 8.73
C SER A 133 -1.27 -2.37 7.56
N GLY A 134 -0.37 -2.60 6.61
CA GLY A 134 -0.64 -3.47 5.47
C GLY A 134 -0.71 -4.94 5.88
N ALA A 135 0.20 -5.39 6.74
CA ALA A 135 0.19 -6.75 7.28
C ALA A 135 -1.10 -7.06 8.05
N THR A 136 -1.57 -6.12 8.91
CA THR A 136 -2.86 -6.23 9.61
C THR A 136 -4.02 -6.39 8.62
N ALA A 137 -4.05 -5.57 7.58
CA ALA A 137 -5.10 -5.63 6.56
C ALA A 137 -5.09 -6.97 5.81
N ALA A 138 -3.91 -7.48 5.44
CA ALA A 138 -3.76 -8.74 4.72
C ALA A 138 -4.12 -9.96 5.57
N VAL A 139 -3.69 -9.98 6.84
CA VAL A 139 -4.08 -11.03 7.81
C VAL A 139 -5.59 -11.03 8.02
N ALA A 140 -6.19 -9.84 8.20
CA ALA A 140 -7.64 -9.69 8.36
C ALA A 140 -8.44 -10.08 7.09
N ALA A 141 -7.82 -10.00 5.91
CA ALA A 141 -8.39 -10.49 4.65
C ALA A 141 -8.27 -12.03 4.49
N GLY A 142 -7.60 -12.72 5.39
CA GLY A 142 -7.42 -14.17 5.35
C GLY A 142 -6.28 -14.67 4.46
N CYS A 143 -5.41 -13.79 3.99
CA CYS A 143 -4.29 -14.13 3.12
C CYS A 143 -3.11 -14.71 3.91
N TYR A 144 -2.27 -15.49 3.22
CA TYR A 144 -0.94 -15.82 3.74
C TYR A 144 -0.02 -14.60 3.60
N VAL A 145 0.50 -14.10 4.71
CA VAL A 145 1.28 -12.85 4.73
C VAL A 145 2.75 -13.14 4.96
N CYS A 146 3.57 -12.68 4.04
CA CYS A 146 5.03 -12.65 4.13
C CYS A 146 5.48 -11.21 4.43
N GLY A 147 5.97 -10.97 5.62
CA GLY A 147 6.57 -9.70 6.02
C GLY A 147 7.95 -9.53 5.37
N VAL A 148 8.20 -8.38 4.75
CA VAL A 148 9.49 -8.06 4.10
C VAL A 148 10.18 -6.94 4.88
N LEU A 149 11.40 -7.19 5.34
CA LEU A 149 12.15 -6.26 6.19
C LEU A 149 12.82 -5.15 5.35
N THR A 150 12.07 -4.11 4.99
CA THR A 150 12.61 -2.93 4.29
C THR A 150 12.93 -1.79 5.27
N SER A 151 11.93 -1.34 6.02
CA SER A 151 12.05 -0.19 6.92
C SER A 151 11.62 -0.47 8.36
N GLN A 152 10.90 -1.57 8.60
CA GLN A 152 10.38 -1.95 9.91
C GLN A 152 11.23 -3.05 10.54
N LYS A 153 11.17 -3.12 11.89
CA LYS A 153 11.74 -4.23 12.64
C LYS A 153 10.84 -5.45 12.55
N ALA A 154 11.44 -6.64 12.64
CA ALA A 154 10.70 -7.90 12.58
C ALA A 154 9.60 -7.98 13.63
N GLU A 155 9.89 -7.51 14.86
CA GLU A 155 8.97 -7.55 15.99
C GLU A 155 7.62 -6.89 15.68
N HIS A 156 7.62 -5.76 14.94
CA HIS A 156 6.39 -5.05 14.57
C HIS A 156 5.51 -5.84 13.59
N LEU A 157 6.12 -6.69 12.76
CA LEU A 157 5.39 -7.56 11.84
C LEU A 157 4.95 -8.84 12.54
N GLU A 158 5.74 -9.39 13.46
CA GLU A 158 5.37 -10.54 14.30
C GLU A 158 4.15 -10.25 15.15
N GLU A 159 4.07 -9.07 15.77
CA GLU A 159 2.94 -8.63 16.61
C GLU A 159 1.60 -8.64 15.87
N VAL A 160 1.59 -8.40 14.56
CA VAL A 160 0.37 -8.41 13.74
C VAL A 160 0.06 -9.78 13.13
N GLY A 161 0.87 -10.80 13.41
CA GLY A 161 0.59 -12.19 13.05
C GLY A 161 0.91 -12.55 11.60
N VAL A 162 1.98 -12.00 11.02
CA VAL A 162 2.46 -12.47 9.70
C VAL A 162 2.93 -13.91 9.78
N HIS A 163 2.78 -14.65 8.68
CA HIS A 163 3.07 -16.09 8.63
C HIS A 163 4.55 -16.39 8.38
N MET A 164 5.26 -15.48 7.74
CA MET A 164 6.68 -15.58 7.43
C MET A 164 7.30 -14.20 7.47
N ILE A 165 8.58 -14.10 7.79
CA ILE A 165 9.36 -12.86 7.67
C ILE A 165 10.63 -13.18 6.89
N VAL A 166 10.92 -12.32 5.90
CA VAL A 166 12.12 -12.40 5.05
C VAL A 166 12.76 -11.04 4.89
N LYS A 167 14.03 -11.04 4.57
CA LYS A 167 14.78 -9.83 4.24
C LYS A 167 14.45 -9.28 2.87
N ASP A 168 14.31 -10.19 1.89
CA ASP A 168 14.15 -9.87 0.48
C ASP A 168 13.54 -11.08 -0.27
N PHE A 169 13.34 -10.95 -1.57
CA PHE A 169 12.79 -12.00 -2.42
C PHE A 169 13.77 -13.14 -2.69
N GLN A 170 15.08 -12.92 -2.56
CA GLN A 170 16.06 -13.99 -2.66
C GLN A 170 15.92 -14.96 -1.48
N GLU A 171 15.77 -14.44 -0.26
CA GLU A 171 15.53 -15.26 0.92
C GLU A 171 14.18 -15.98 0.84
N PHE A 172 13.12 -15.29 0.38
CA PHE A 172 11.82 -15.92 0.17
C PHE A 172 11.92 -17.12 -0.77
N SER A 173 12.52 -16.93 -1.95
CA SER A 173 12.69 -18.00 -2.95
C SER A 173 13.50 -19.15 -2.40
N GLY A 174 14.59 -18.88 -1.67
CA GLY A 174 15.41 -19.89 -1.03
C GLY A 174 14.66 -20.75 -0.02
N ARG A 175 13.73 -20.15 0.75
CA ARG A 175 12.92 -20.89 1.73
C ARG A 175 11.75 -21.64 1.10
N PHE A 176 11.10 -21.01 0.10
CA PHE A 176 9.87 -21.54 -0.49
C PHE A 176 10.10 -22.69 -1.45
N TYR A 177 11.24 -22.72 -2.15
CA TYR A 177 11.58 -23.77 -3.12
C TYR A 177 12.55 -24.84 -2.57
N SER A 178 12.95 -24.74 -1.30
CA SER A 178 13.82 -25.73 -0.64
C SER A 178 13.04 -26.80 0.14
N CYS A 179 11.70 -26.79 0.02
CA CYS A 179 10.80 -27.79 0.61
C CYS A 179 10.29 -28.78 -0.49
#